data_1009590f90e729cf38ea8c0b2f6bc7ff
#
_entry.id   1009590f90e729cf38ea8c0b2f6bc7ff
#
_cell.length_a   1.000
_cell.length_b   1.000
_cell.length_c   1.000
_cell.angle_alpha   90.00
_cell.angle_beta   90.00
_cell.angle_gamma   90.00
#
_symmetry.space_group_name_H-M   'P 1'
#
loop_
_entity.id
_entity.type
_entity.pdbx_description
1 polymer ?
#
loop_
_entity_poly.entity_id
_entity_poly.type
_entity_poly.pdbx_seq_one_letter_code
_entity_poly.pdbx_strand_id
1 'polypeptide(L)'
;GFENYDLSCLKHSVTAGEALNTDIAERFRKATGLVIREGFGQTETTVMIANLPGYDVRPGSIGKPVPQYNVELLDNDGNLAKPGEIGEITIKIDKDKEYPYGLFTEYYNGEESTKEVFYDSHYHTGDEAWMDEDGFYYFVGRKDDVIKSSGYRIGPFEIEAVILRLPYVVECAITGVPHETRGQVVKATVVLQKGVKPSESLVKEIQNFVKENTAPYKYPRIVEFVDSIPRTTNGK
;
A
#
# COMPACT_ATOMS: atom_id res chain seq x y z
N GLY A 1 13.81 3.13 24.36
CA GLY A 1 12.51 3.11 23.84
C GLY A 1 11.45 3.77 24.71
N PHE A 2 10.24 3.57 24.31
CA PHE A 2 9.05 4.15 24.95
C PHE A 2 8.67 3.46 26.27
N GLU A 3 9.32 2.35 26.63
CA GLU A 3 9.13 1.64 27.91
C GLU A 3 9.42 2.51 29.13
N ASN A 4 10.16 3.60 28.94
CA ASN A 4 10.52 4.54 29.99
C ASN A 4 9.51 5.71 30.14
N TYR A 5 8.43 5.69 29.37
CA TYR A 5 7.42 6.74 29.37
C TYR A 5 6.08 6.22 29.90
N ASP A 6 5.39 7.03 30.68
CA ASP A 6 4.00 6.77 31.06
C ASP A 6 3.07 7.07 29.86
N LEU A 7 2.55 6.03 29.25
CA LEU A 7 1.62 6.10 28.10
C LEU A 7 0.16 5.88 28.52
N SER A 8 -0.17 5.90 29.80
CA SER A 8 -1.52 5.61 30.32
C SER A 8 -2.59 6.59 29.81
N CYS A 9 -2.20 7.81 29.43
CA CYS A 9 -3.09 8.81 28.83
C CYS A 9 -3.36 8.56 27.33
N LEU A 10 -2.57 7.73 26.64
CA LEU A 10 -2.75 7.44 25.22
C LEU A 10 -4.01 6.60 25.02
N LYS A 11 -4.97 7.09 24.24
CA LYS A 11 -6.25 6.42 23.96
C LYS A 11 -6.33 5.86 22.56
N HIS A 12 -5.74 6.56 21.59
CA HIS A 12 -5.76 6.20 20.17
C HIS A 12 -4.38 6.44 19.55
N SER A 13 -4.02 5.58 18.62
CA SER A 13 -2.88 5.77 17.74
C SER A 13 -3.34 5.60 16.30
N VAL A 14 -2.97 6.53 15.44
CA VAL A 14 -3.32 6.53 14.03
C VAL A 14 -2.08 6.66 13.16
N THR A 15 -2.14 6.11 11.97
CA THR A 15 -1.12 6.29 10.94
C THR A 15 -1.78 6.45 9.58
N ALA A 16 -1.12 7.18 8.70
CA ALA A 16 -1.51 7.37 7.30
C ALA A 16 -0.29 7.75 6.46
N GLY A 17 -0.45 7.76 5.14
CA GLY A 17 0.58 8.19 4.18
C GLY A 17 1.40 7.05 3.59
N GLU A 18 1.63 6.00 4.36
CA GLU A 18 2.23 4.73 3.90
C GLU A 18 1.49 3.57 4.55
N ALA A 19 1.41 2.44 3.87
CA ALA A 19 0.74 1.26 4.42
C ALA A 19 1.48 0.75 5.67
N LEU A 20 0.71 0.44 6.72
CA LEU A 20 1.24 0.03 8.01
C LEU A 20 1.86 -1.37 7.94
N ASN A 21 3.14 -1.48 8.29
CA ASN A 21 3.79 -2.77 8.46
C ASN A 21 3.17 -3.54 9.63
N THR A 22 2.70 -4.76 9.37
CA THR A 22 2.01 -5.61 10.35
C THR A 22 2.88 -5.95 11.56
N ASP A 23 4.20 -6.11 11.39
CA ASP A 23 5.13 -6.39 12.50
C ASP A 23 5.28 -5.16 13.42
N ILE A 24 5.30 -3.96 12.83
CA ILE A 24 5.31 -2.70 13.61
C ILE A 24 4.03 -2.57 14.41
N ALA A 25 2.87 -2.83 13.78
CA ALA A 25 1.57 -2.80 14.45
C ALA A 25 1.51 -3.78 15.63
N GLU A 26 1.99 -5.00 15.44
CA GLU A 26 1.98 -6.03 16.49
C GLU A 26 2.96 -5.70 17.64
N ARG A 27 4.16 -5.21 17.33
CA ARG A 27 5.12 -4.75 18.35
C ARG A 27 4.58 -3.60 19.17
N PHE A 28 3.94 -2.62 18.51
CA PHE A 28 3.28 -1.51 19.18
C PHE A 28 2.14 -2.00 20.09
N ARG A 29 1.29 -2.91 19.59
CA ARG A 29 0.20 -3.51 20.35
C ARG A 29 0.70 -4.25 21.60
N LYS A 30 1.76 -5.04 21.46
CA LYS A 30 2.38 -5.76 22.60
C LYS A 30 2.95 -4.79 23.66
N ALA A 31 3.48 -3.67 23.21
CA ALA A 31 4.15 -2.73 24.09
C ALA A 31 3.19 -1.77 24.81
N THR A 32 2.06 -1.39 24.16
CA THR A 32 1.15 -0.35 24.68
C THR A 32 -0.25 -0.86 25.03
N GLY A 33 -0.61 -2.05 24.57
CA GLY A 33 -1.98 -2.58 24.61
C GLY A 33 -2.92 -1.92 23.60
N LEU A 34 -2.46 -0.94 22.82
CA LEU A 34 -3.26 -0.20 21.85
C LEU A 34 -3.05 -0.73 20.43
N VAL A 35 -4.06 -0.53 19.59
CA VAL A 35 -4.01 -0.84 18.16
C VAL A 35 -3.74 0.43 17.39
N ILE A 36 -2.80 0.38 16.44
CA ILE A 36 -2.63 1.47 15.47
C ILE A 36 -3.75 1.34 14.44
N ARG A 37 -4.48 2.44 14.24
CA ARG A 37 -5.55 2.53 13.25
C ARG A 37 -5.00 3.22 12.01
N GLU A 38 -5.07 2.51 10.90
CA GLU A 38 -4.59 3.01 9.61
C GLU A 38 -5.71 3.74 8.89
N GLY A 39 -5.35 4.80 8.15
CA GLY A 39 -6.22 5.51 7.25
C GLY A 39 -5.54 5.76 5.92
N PHE A 40 -6.27 5.57 4.85
CA PHE A 40 -5.87 5.83 3.47
C PHE A 40 -6.58 7.07 2.94
N GLY A 41 -5.85 7.88 2.22
CA GLY A 41 -6.33 9.05 1.49
C GLY A 41 -5.19 9.74 0.77
N GLN A 42 -5.53 10.79 0.05
CA GLN A 42 -4.62 11.59 -0.75
C GLN A 42 -4.75 13.07 -0.36
N THR A 43 -3.86 13.92 -0.85
CA THR A 43 -3.99 15.38 -0.69
C THR A 43 -5.29 15.87 -1.32
N GLU A 44 -5.72 15.23 -2.39
CA GLU A 44 -6.93 15.49 -3.15
C GLU A 44 -8.23 15.12 -2.41
N THR A 45 -8.16 14.26 -1.38
CA THR A 45 -9.38 13.64 -0.81
C THR A 45 -9.53 13.74 0.69
N THR A 46 -8.49 14.02 1.46
CA THR A 46 -8.50 13.69 2.89
C THR A 46 -8.54 12.16 3.11
N VAL A 47 -9.04 11.68 4.26
CA VAL A 47 -9.17 10.25 4.55
C VAL A 47 -10.40 9.66 3.85
N MET A 48 -10.21 8.65 3.00
CA MET A 48 -11.27 7.97 2.23
C MET A 48 -11.65 6.62 2.84
N ILE A 49 -10.67 5.88 3.32
CA ILE A 49 -10.80 4.54 3.89
C ILE A 49 -10.05 4.55 5.22
N ALA A 50 -10.65 4.03 6.28
CA ALA A 50 -10.01 4.03 7.59
C ALA A 50 -10.51 2.93 8.51
N ASN A 51 -9.65 2.55 9.45
CA ASN A 51 -10.01 1.77 10.62
C ASN A 51 -10.61 2.69 11.71
N LEU A 52 -11.86 3.08 11.57
CA LEU A 52 -12.54 3.99 12.47
C LEU A 52 -12.69 3.41 13.89
N PRO A 53 -12.76 4.26 14.94
CA PRO A 53 -13.14 3.80 16.28
C PRO A 53 -14.49 3.06 16.27
N GLY A 54 -14.56 1.95 16.99
CA GLY A 54 -15.74 1.08 17.01
C GLY A 54 -15.75 -0.04 15.98
N TYR A 55 -14.83 -0.02 15.00
CA TYR A 55 -14.62 -1.14 14.09
C TYR A 55 -13.45 -2.01 14.56
N ASP A 56 -13.55 -3.31 14.29
CA ASP A 56 -12.42 -4.21 14.43
C ASP A 56 -11.32 -3.82 13.44
N VAL A 57 -10.07 -3.90 13.89
CA VAL A 57 -8.91 -3.67 13.03
C VAL A 57 -8.43 -5.02 12.51
N ARG A 58 -8.41 -5.18 11.19
CA ARG A 58 -7.87 -6.39 10.55
C ARG A 58 -6.42 -6.16 10.15
N PRO A 59 -5.51 -7.07 10.50
CA PRO A 59 -4.10 -6.96 10.09
C PRO A 59 -3.96 -6.83 8.58
N GLY A 60 -3.19 -5.82 8.13
CA GLY A 60 -2.95 -5.53 6.72
C GLY A 60 -4.08 -4.82 5.98
N SER A 61 -5.22 -4.57 6.62
CA SER A 61 -6.32 -3.81 6.04
C SER A 61 -6.20 -2.33 6.37
N ILE A 62 -6.39 -1.49 5.37
CA ILE A 62 -6.50 -0.03 5.52
C ILE A 62 -7.88 0.40 6.06
N GLY A 63 -8.80 -0.55 6.33
CA GLY A 63 -10.11 -0.31 6.92
C GLY A 63 -11.26 -0.38 5.93
N LYS A 64 -12.30 0.41 6.22
CA LYS A 64 -13.52 0.51 5.40
C LYS A 64 -13.72 1.95 4.91
N PRO A 65 -14.49 2.16 3.84
CA PRO A 65 -14.86 3.50 3.39
C PRO A 65 -15.44 4.35 4.51
N VAL A 66 -14.99 5.61 4.59
CA VAL A 66 -15.60 6.57 5.51
C VAL A 66 -16.94 7.06 4.97
N PRO A 67 -17.91 7.42 5.83
CA PRO A 67 -19.28 7.73 5.39
C PRO A 67 -19.43 8.91 4.45
N GLN A 68 -18.42 9.80 4.36
CA GLN A 68 -18.46 11.02 3.53
C GLN A 68 -18.22 10.76 2.05
N TYR A 69 -17.68 9.58 1.68
CA TYR A 69 -17.38 9.23 0.30
C TYR A 69 -18.12 7.97 -0.13
N ASN A 70 -18.59 7.97 -1.36
CA ASN A 70 -19.02 6.76 -2.03
C ASN A 70 -17.83 6.12 -2.73
N VAL A 71 -17.06 5.33 -1.97
CA VAL A 71 -15.85 4.66 -2.49
C VAL A 71 -16.27 3.39 -3.23
N GLU A 72 -15.80 3.26 -4.47
CA GLU A 72 -15.99 2.08 -5.31
C GLU A 72 -14.63 1.54 -5.77
N LEU A 73 -14.53 0.23 -5.98
CA LEU A 73 -13.40 -0.40 -6.66
C LEU A 73 -13.81 -0.70 -8.09
N LEU A 74 -13.09 -0.13 -9.06
CA LEU A 74 -13.34 -0.36 -10.49
C LEU A 74 -12.25 -1.26 -11.09
N ASP A 75 -12.66 -2.29 -11.83
CA ASP A 75 -11.78 -3.11 -12.63
C ASP A 75 -11.23 -2.34 -13.86
N ASN A 76 -10.41 -2.97 -14.70
CA ASN A 76 -9.86 -2.32 -15.88
C ASN A 76 -10.90 -1.97 -16.97
N ASP A 77 -12.06 -2.60 -16.91
CA ASP A 77 -13.17 -2.38 -17.85
C ASP A 77 -14.18 -1.36 -17.31
N GLY A 78 -13.92 -0.77 -16.12
CA GLY A 78 -14.78 0.21 -15.46
C GLY A 78 -15.97 -0.40 -14.72
N ASN A 79 -16.00 -1.72 -14.51
CA ASN A 79 -17.05 -2.38 -13.73
C ASN A 79 -16.65 -2.45 -12.26
N LEU A 80 -17.65 -2.60 -11.38
CA LEU A 80 -17.42 -2.83 -9.96
C LEU A 80 -16.67 -4.16 -9.73
N ALA A 81 -15.50 -4.08 -9.10
CA ALA A 81 -14.73 -5.25 -8.70
C ALA A 81 -15.48 -6.03 -7.59
N LYS A 82 -15.46 -7.37 -7.69
CA LYS A 82 -16.04 -8.26 -6.68
C LYS A 82 -15.07 -8.44 -5.50
N PRO A 83 -15.56 -8.90 -4.34
CA PRO A 83 -14.69 -9.31 -3.25
C PRO A 83 -13.59 -10.26 -3.72
N GLY A 84 -12.34 -9.96 -3.34
CA GLY A 84 -11.14 -10.67 -3.76
C GLY A 84 -10.54 -10.23 -5.10
N GLU A 85 -11.25 -9.44 -5.91
CA GLU A 85 -10.72 -8.88 -7.16
C GLU A 85 -10.02 -7.54 -6.91
N ILE A 86 -8.93 -7.30 -7.64
CA ILE A 86 -8.20 -6.03 -7.58
C ILE A 86 -8.90 -5.02 -8.48
N GLY A 87 -9.15 -3.83 -7.93
CA GLY A 87 -9.69 -2.69 -8.64
C GLY A 87 -9.02 -1.39 -8.23
N GLU A 88 -9.18 -0.35 -9.04
CA GLU A 88 -8.78 1.00 -8.71
C GLU A 88 -9.74 1.58 -7.66
N ILE A 89 -9.19 2.20 -6.63
CA ILE A 89 -9.97 2.94 -5.63
C ILE A 89 -10.50 4.21 -6.30
N THR A 90 -11.80 4.39 -6.31
CA THR A 90 -12.45 5.57 -6.90
C THR A 90 -13.47 6.18 -5.95
N ILE A 91 -13.80 7.44 -6.15
CA ILE A 91 -14.94 8.10 -5.49
C ILE A 91 -16.00 8.37 -6.56
N LYS A 92 -17.16 7.76 -6.43
CA LYS A 92 -18.29 8.05 -7.29
C LYS A 92 -18.85 9.44 -7.01
N ILE A 93 -19.02 10.23 -8.05
CA ILE A 93 -19.58 11.59 -8.01
C ILE A 93 -20.99 11.53 -8.59
N ASP A 94 -21.97 11.65 -7.70
CA ASP A 94 -23.38 11.70 -8.09
C ASP A 94 -23.73 13.15 -8.43
N LYS A 95 -24.14 13.39 -9.68
CA LYS A 95 -24.50 14.74 -10.17
C LYS A 95 -25.77 15.31 -9.52
N ASP A 96 -26.59 14.43 -8.94
CA ASP A 96 -27.83 14.81 -8.27
C ASP A 96 -27.67 15.04 -6.76
N LYS A 97 -26.43 14.89 -6.24
CA LYS A 97 -26.08 15.13 -4.85
C LYS A 97 -25.07 16.26 -4.69
N GLU A 98 -24.91 16.70 -3.45
CA GLU A 98 -23.84 17.63 -3.13
C GLU A 98 -22.46 17.03 -3.46
N TYR A 99 -21.56 17.89 -3.96
CA TYR A 99 -20.18 17.49 -4.24
C TYR A 99 -19.53 16.95 -2.97
N PRO A 100 -18.78 15.82 -3.03
CA PRO A 100 -18.23 15.20 -1.83
C PRO A 100 -17.33 16.16 -1.04
N TYR A 101 -17.70 16.40 0.22
CA TYR A 101 -16.92 17.26 1.10
C TYR A 101 -15.51 16.70 1.33
N GLY A 102 -14.49 17.53 1.11
CA GLY A 102 -13.09 17.14 1.24
C GLY A 102 -12.45 16.55 -0.02
N LEU A 103 -13.24 16.33 -1.09
CA LEU A 103 -12.69 16.05 -2.40
C LEU A 103 -12.30 17.39 -3.07
N PHE A 104 -11.07 17.47 -3.62
CA PHE A 104 -10.62 18.66 -4.33
C PHE A 104 -11.41 18.88 -5.64
N THR A 105 -11.39 20.09 -6.16
CA THR A 105 -12.15 20.42 -7.38
C THR A 105 -11.30 20.39 -8.63
N GLU A 106 -10.05 20.82 -8.54
CA GLU A 106 -9.14 20.90 -9.67
C GLU A 106 -7.69 21.09 -9.24
N TYR A 107 -6.74 20.76 -10.10
CA TYR A 107 -5.33 21.10 -9.94
C TYR A 107 -5.10 22.55 -10.40
N TYR A 108 -4.35 23.31 -9.62
CA TYR A 108 -3.99 24.68 -9.94
C TYR A 108 -3.21 24.75 -11.26
N ASN A 109 -3.72 25.51 -12.24
CA ASN A 109 -3.20 25.58 -13.62
C ASN A 109 -3.04 24.23 -14.33
N GLY A 110 -3.79 23.19 -13.91
CA GLY A 110 -3.69 21.81 -14.38
C GLY A 110 -5.00 21.26 -14.95
N GLU A 111 -5.62 21.95 -15.93
CA GLU A 111 -6.89 21.52 -16.51
C GLU A 111 -6.83 20.12 -17.13
N GLU A 112 -5.73 19.78 -17.83
CA GLU A 112 -5.55 18.45 -18.42
C GLU A 112 -5.37 17.38 -17.34
N SER A 113 -4.50 17.62 -16.37
CA SER A 113 -4.30 16.70 -15.23
C SER A 113 -5.57 16.50 -14.39
N THR A 114 -6.42 17.54 -14.30
CA THR A 114 -7.72 17.42 -13.65
C THR A 114 -8.64 16.49 -14.42
N LYS A 115 -8.70 16.61 -15.76
CA LYS A 115 -9.51 15.72 -16.62
C LYS A 115 -9.02 14.27 -16.61
N GLU A 116 -7.72 14.04 -16.41
CA GLU A 116 -7.15 12.70 -16.32
C GLU A 116 -7.60 11.92 -15.09
N VAL A 117 -8.02 12.61 -14.03
CA VAL A 117 -8.46 11.98 -12.77
C VAL A 117 -9.97 12.09 -12.54
N PHE A 118 -10.69 12.94 -13.28
CA PHE A 118 -12.14 13.07 -13.22
C PHE A 118 -12.78 12.64 -14.54
N TYR A 119 -13.22 11.38 -14.61
CA TYR A 119 -13.93 10.85 -15.77
C TYR A 119 -14.97 9.80 -15.34
N ASP A 120 -15.91 9.46 -16.22
CA ASP A 120 -16.98 8.46 -16.01
C ASP A 120 -17.74 8.61 -14.67
N SER A 121 -17.95 9.89 -14.25
CA SER A 121 -18.58 10.22 -12.97
C SER A 121 -17.84 9.73 -11.73
N HIS A 122 -16.53 9.54 -11.85
CA HIS A 122 -15.66 9.18 -10.73
C HIS A 122 -14.44 10.09 -10.63
N TYR A 123 -13.94 10.24 -9.41
CA TYR A 123 -12.57 10.62 -9.17
C TYR A 123 -11.72 9.34 -9.08
N HIS A 124 -10.66 9.26 -9.88
CA HIS A 124 -9.75 8.15 -9.98
C HIS A 124 -8.48 8.43 -9.19
N THR A 125 -8.19 7.61 -8.18
CA THR A 125 -7.04 7.83 -7.29
C THR A 125 -5.71 7.40 -7.91
N GLY A 126 -5.75 6.49 -8.90
CA GLY A 126 -4.58 5.79 -9.40
C GLY A 126 -4.00 4.76 -8.42
N ASP A 127 -4.67 4.51 -7.31
CA ASP A 127 -4.30 3.50 -6.31
C ASP A 127 -5.18 2.25 -6.43
N GLU A 128 -4.59 1.07 -6.30
CA GLU A 128 -5.29 -0.21 -6.39
C GLU A 128 -5.43 -0.88 -5.03
N ALA A 129 -6.57 -1.51 -4.84
CA ALA A 129 -6.88 -2.32 -3.67
C ALA A 129 -7.74 -3.53 -4.06
N TRP A 130 -7.90 -4.46 -3.15
CA TRP A 130 -8.97 -5.44 -3.17
C TRP A 130 -9.76 -5.35 -1.87
N MET A 131 -10.98 -5.86 -1.87
CA MET A 131 -11.89 -5.83 -0.74
C MET A 131 -12.28 -7.25 -0.36
N ASP A 132 -12.39 -7.55 0.94
CA ASP A 132 -12.92 -8.83 1.39
C ASP A 132 -14.47 -8.83 1.43
N GLU A 133 -15.06 -9.99 1.72
CA GLU A 133 -16.53 -10.17 1.79
C GLU A 133 -17.18 -9.30 2.88
N ASP A 134 -16.43 -8.88 3.90
CA ASP A 134 -16.90 -8.03 4.98
C ASP A 134 -16.69 -6.52 4.71
N GLY A 135 -16.15 -6.17 3.54
CA GLY A 135 -15.91 -4.79 3.08
C GLY A 135 -14.69 -4.13 3.67
N PHE A 136 -13.67 -4.87 4.10
CA PHE A 136 -12.37 -4.34 4.44
C PHE A 136 -11.49 -4.27 3.21
N TYR A 137 -10.81 -3.15 3.04
CA TYR A 137 -9.94 -2.87 1.91
C TYR A 137 -8.49 -3.19 2.23
N TYR A 138 -7.78 -3.74 1.26
CA TYR A 138 -6.37 -4.10 1.34
C TYR A 138 -5.62 -3.42 0.20
N PHE A 139 -4.69 -2.55 0.54
CA PHE A 139 -3.92 -1.78 -0.42
C PHE A 139 -2.97 -2.68 -1.22
N VAL A 140 -2.91 -2.49 -2.53
CA VAL A 140 -2.02 -3.25 -3.44
C VAL A 140 -0.84 -2.39 -3.89
N GLY A 141 -1.09 -1.16 -4.28
CA GLY A 141 -0.07 -0.22 -4.77
C GLY A 141 -0.64 0.81 -5.72
N ARG A 142 0.23 1.63 -6.27
CA ARG A 142 -0.13 2.52 -7.38
C ARG A 142 -0.36 1.68 -8.63
N LYS A 143 -1.35 2.09 -9.45
CA LYS A 143 -1.68 1.44 -10.74
C LYS A 143 -0.47 1.37 -11.68
N ASP A 144 0.39 2.41 -11.60
CA ASP A 144 1.61 2.53 -12.39
C ASP A 144 2.76 1.67 -11.83
N ASP A 145 2.77 1.41 -10.51
CA ASP A 145 3.81 0.63 -9.83
C ASP A 145 3.51 -0.86 -9.78
N VAL A 146 2.25 -1.27 -10.05
CA VAL A 146 1.86 -2.68 -10.06
C VAL A 146 2.63 -3.42 -11.16
N ILE A 147 3.38 -4.43 -10.75
CA ILE A 147 4.24 -5.23 -11.61
C ILE A 147 3.40 -6.25 -12.38
N LYS A 148 3.42 -6.15 -13.71
CA LYS A 148 2.69 -7.06 -14.61
C LYS A 148 3.61 -8.18 -15.08
N SER A 149 3.60 -9.32 -14.37
CA SER A 149 4.49 -10.47 -14.64
C SER A 149 3.71 -11.70 -15.04
N SER A 150 3.88 -12.17 -16.27
CA SER A 150 3.22 -13.40 -16.79
C SER A 150 1.70 -13.44 -16.56
N GLY A 151 1.02 -12.28 -16.70
CA GLY A 151 -0.42 -12.16 -16.48
C GLY A 151 -0.84 -11.91 -15.03
N TYR A 152 0.09 -12.00 -14.07
CA TYR A 152 -0.18 -11.64 -12.67
C TYR A 152 0.04 -10.15 -12.43
N ARG A 153 -0.78 -9.59 -11.55
CA ARG A 153 -0.62 -8.25 -10.99
C ARG A 153 0.00 -8.40 -9.60
N ILE A 154 1.18 -7.84 -9.41
CA ILE A 154 1.97 -8.00 -8.19
C ILE A 154 2.17 -6.62 -7.58
N GLY A 155 1.60 -6.41 -6.40
CA GLY A 155 1.80 -5.20 -5.62
C GLY A 155 3.20 -5.18 -4.98
N PRO A 156 3.98 -4.11 -5.18
CA PRO A 156 5.31 -3.99 -4.59
C PRO A 156 5.29 -4.07 -3.07
N PHE A 157 4.33 -3.38 -2.45
CA PHE A 157 4.23 -3.22 -1.00
C PHE A 157 4.19 -4.53 -0.21
N GLU A 158 3.42 -5.53 -0.68
CA GLU A 158 3.33 -6.84 -0.02
C GLU A 158 4.71 -7.52 0.08
N ILE A 159 5.52 -7.41 -0.98
CA ILE A 159 6.84 -8.01 -1.03
C ILE A 159 7.82 -7.22 -0.14
N GLU A 160 7.76 -5.90 -0.16
CA GLU A 160 8.55 -5.02 0.71
C GLU A 160 8.28 -5.34 2.17
N ALA A 161 7.01 -5.43 2.57
CA ALA A 161 6.61 -5.76 3.92
C ALA A 161 7.17 -7.11 4.39
N VAL A 162 7.22 -8.11 3.51
CA VAL A 162 7.79 -9.43 3.82
C VAL A 162 9.31 -9.34 3.94
N ILE A 163 10.01 -8.69 3.01
CA ILE A 163 11.48 -8.59 3.04
C ILE A 163 11.96 -7.80 4.27
N LEU A 164 11.24 -6.74 4.66
CA LEU A 164 11.56 -5.95 5.86
C LEU A 164 11.46 -6.72 7.18
N ARG A 165 10.86 -7.91 7.21
CA ARG A 165 10.85 -8.79 8.38
C ARG A 165 12.21 -9.49 8.62
N LEU A 166 13.09 -9.51 7.62
CA LEU A 166 14.42 -10.08 7.74
C LEU A 166 15.30 -9.17 8.61
N PRO A 167 15.90 -9.68 9.70
CA PRO A 167 16.55 -8.85 10.72
C PRO A 167 17.76 -8.07 10.21
N TYR A 168 18.31 -8.46 9.07
CA TYR A 168 19.48 -7.81 8.47
C TYR A 168 19.10 -6.80 7.35
N VAL A 169 17.81 -6.60 7.07
CA VAL A 169 17.32 -5.62 6.09
C VAL A 169 16.94 -4.33 6.81
N VAL A 170 17.42 -3.20 6.30
CA VAL A 170 17.10 -1.85 6.80
C VAL A 170 16.01 -1.22 5.97
N GLU A 171 16.16 -1.31 4.63
CA GLU A 171 15.22 -0.76 3.65
C GLU A 171 15.10 -1.71 2.46
N CYS A 172 13.95 -1.66 1.82
CA CYS A 172 13.70 -2.41 0.59
C CYS A 172 12.77 -1.61 -0.32
N ALA A 173 13.07 -1.61 -1.61
CA ALA A 173 12.17 -1.13 -2.65
C ALA A 173 11.97 -2.23 -3.70
N ILE A 174 10.72 -2.42 -4.11
CA ILE A 174 10.32 -3.41 -5.11
C ILE A 174 9.89 -2.69 -6.38
N THR A 175 10.49 -3.07 -7.51
CA THR A 175 10.17 -2.51 -8.83
C THR A 175 10.00 -3.60 -9.88
N GLY A 176 9.20 -3.30 -10.91
CA GLY A 176 9.11 -4.12 -12.11
C GLY A 176 10.22 -3.77 -13.09
N VAL A 177 10.99 -4.75 -13.54
CA VAL A 177 11.95 -4.56 -14.62
C VAL A 177 11.54 -5.33 -15.86
N PRO A 178 11.75 -4.79 -17.07
CA PRO A 178 11.39 -5.47 -18.32
C PRO A 178 12.02 -6.86 -18.43
N HIS A 179 11.27 -7.80 -18.99
CA HIS A 179 11.73 -9.17 -19.23
C HIS A 179 11.13 -9.71 -20.53
N GLU A 180 11.95 -10.33 -21.37
CA GLU A 180 11.59 -10.75 -22.74
C GLU A 180 10.32 -11.62 -22.85
N THR A 181 10.13 -12.55 -21.90
CA THR A 181 9.03 -13.52 -21.97
C THR A 181 7.92 -13.28 -20.95
N ARG A 182 8.13 -12.41 -19.94
CA ARG A 182 7.20 -12.21 -18.82
C ARG A 182 6.57 -10.83 -18.78
N GLY A 183 6.94 -9.95 -19.71
CA GLY A 183 6.63 -8.53 -19.63
C GLY A 183 7.53 -7.84 -18.61
N GLN A 184 7.30 -8.11 -17.32
CA GLN A 184 8.15 -7.64 -16.23
C GLN A 184 8.52 -8.80 -15.29
N VAL A 185 9.58 -8.62 -14.51
CA VAL A 185 9.92 -9.44 -13.34
C VAL A 185 10.16 -8.56 -12.13
N VAL A 186 9.92 -9.12 -10.96
CA VAL A 186 10.12 -8.43 -9.68
C VAL A 186 11.62 -8.28 -9.42
N LYS A 187 12.04 -7.05 -9.15
CA LYS A 187 13.38 -6.69 -8.65
C LYS A 187 13.25 -6.13 -7.24
N ALA A 188 14.05 -6.65 -6.31
CA ALA A 188 14.21 -6.11 -4.97
C ALA A 188 15.54 -5.34 -4.90
N THR A 189 15.48 -4.07 -4.53
CA THR A 189 16.63 -3.24 -4.17
C THR A 189 16.68 -3.16 -2.66
N VAL A 190 17.74 -3.65 -2.04
CA VAL A 190 17.80 -3.90 -0.58
C VAL A 190 18.99 -3.19 0.04
N VAL A 191 18.74 -2.48 1.13
CA VAL A 191 19.78 -1.91 2.02
C VAL A 191 19.98 -2.84 3.20
N LEU A 192 21.21 -3.32 3.38
CA LEU A 192 21.57 -4.21 4.47
C LEU A 192 22.01 -3.42 5.70
N GLN A 193 21.87 -4.03 6.87
CA GLN A 193 22.43 -3.51 8.10
C GLN A 193 23.97 -3.37 8.00
N LYS A 194 24.50 -2.36 8.69
CA LYS A 194 25.95 -2.11 8.73
C LYS A 194 26.70 -3.34 9.25
N GLY A 195 27.65 -3.81 8.46
CA GLY A 195 28.46 -4.99 8.78
C GLY A 195 27.98 -6.29 8.14
N VAL A 196 26.78 -6.34 7.58
CA VAL A 196 26.31 -7.47 6.75
C VAL A 196 26.84 -7.30 5.33
N LYS A 197 27.49 -8.32 4.79
CA LYS A 197 28.07 -8.29 3.45
C LYS A 197 27.12 -8.91 2.42
N PRO A 198 26.90 -8.29 1.30
CA PRO A 198 26.18 -8.87 0.17
C PRO A 198 26.77 -10.24 -0.23
N SER A 199 25.89 -11.21 -0.51
CA SER A 199 26.29 -12.53 -0.98
C SER A 199 25.18 -13.22 -1.77
N GLU A 200 25.55 -14.20 -2.61
CA GLU A 200 24.57 -15.02 -3.32
C GLU A 200 23.69 -15.86 -2.38
N SER A 201 24.20 -16.21 -1.20
CA SER A 201 23.43 -16.93 -0.19
C SER A 201 22.30 -16.04 0.37
N LEU A 202 22.56 -14.75 0.63
CA LEU A 202 21.52 -13.80 1.03
C LEU A 202 20.48 -13.57 -0.07
N VAL A 203 20.89 -13.51 -1.33
CA VAL A 203 19.94 -13.44 -2.46
C VAL A 203 18.96 -14.62 -2.42
N LYS A 204 19.47 -15.84 -2.30
CA LYS A 204 18.66 -17.06 -2.22
C LYS A 204 17.77 -17.09 -0.99
N GLU A 205 18.28 -16.63 0.14
CA GLU A 205 17.51 -16.55 1.39
C GLU A 205 16.32 -15.60 1.25
N ILE A 206 16.54 -14.39 0.75
CA ILE A 206 15.48 -13.41 0.49
C ILE A 206 14.44 -13.98 -0.47
N GLN A 207 14.88 -14.57 -1.59
CA GLN A 207 13.99 -15.19 -2.57
C GLN A 207 13.13 -16.31 -1.97
N ASN A 208 13.71 -17.17 -1.17
CA ASN A 208 13.00 -18.26 -0.52
C ASN A 208 12.05 -17.75 0.56
N PHE A 209 12.49 -16.79 1.36
CA PHE A 209 11.66 -16.17 2.38
C PHE A 209 10.39 -15.54 1.79
N VAL A 210 10.52 -14.84 0.66
CA VAL A 210 9.33 -14.30 -0.03
C VAL A 210 8.43 -15.41 -0.57
N LYS A 211 8.98 -16.49 -1.16
CA LYS A 211 8.19 -17.64 -1.64
C LYS A 211 7.40 -18.34 -0.55
N GLU A 212 7.94 -18.39 0.66
CA GLU A 212 7.33 -19.05 1.82
C GLU A 212 6.26 -18.21 2.49
N ASN A 213 6.36 -16.88 2.36
CA ASN A 213 5.48 -15.92 3.03
C ASN A 213 4.49 -15.21 2.11
N THR A 214 4.54 -15.47 0.79
CA THR A 214 3.63 -14.92 -0.22
C THR A 214 3.30 -16.00 -1.26
N ALA A 215 2.49 -15.63 -2.27
CA ALA A 215 2.30 -16.52 -3.41
C ALA A 215 3.64 -16.73 -4.16
N PRO A 216 4.02 -17.97 -4.50
CA PRO A 216 5.35 -18.29 -5.04
C PRO A 216 5.77 -17.50 -6.28
N TYR A 217 4.82 -17.03 -7.09
CA TYR A 217 5.12 -16.24 -8.30
C TYR A 217 5.58 -14.81 -7.98
N LYS A 218 5.39 -14.31 -6.75
CA LYS A 218 5.72 -12.94 -6.31
C LYS A 218 7.19 -12.74 -5.94
N TYR A 219 7.98 -13.82 -5.78
CA TYR A 219 9.37 -13.67 -5.32
C TYR A 219 10.21 -12.81 -6.28
N PRO A 220 11.15 -11.99 -5.76
CA PRO A 220 12.04 -11.20 -6.58
C PRO A 220 13.01 -12.09 -7.36
N ARG A 221 12.99 -11.99 -8.69
CA ARG A 221 13.94 -12.71 -9.54
C ARG A 221 15.30 -12.06 -9.56
N ILE A 222 15.34 -10.76 -9.28
CA ILE A 222 16.55 -9.96 -9.19
C ILE A 222 16.58 -9.36 -7.78
N VAL A 223 17.70 -9.52 -7.09
CA VAL A 223 17.98 -8.86 -5.81
C VAL A 223 19.29 -8.09 -5.97
N GLU A 224 19.22 -6.79 -5.73
CA GLU A 224 20.36 -5.89 -5.77
C GLU A 224 20.57 -5.29 -4.38
N PHE A 225 21.82 -5.29 -3.93
CA PHE A 225 22.19 -4.66 -2.67
C PHE A 225 22.81 -3.30 -2.94
N VAL A 226 22.32 -2.29 -2.22
CA VAL A 226 22.77 -0.88 -2.35
C VAL A 226 23.03 -0.29 -0.98
N ASP A 227 23.80 0.82 -0.95
CA ASP A 227 24.08 1.54 0.30
C ASP A 227 22.91 2.42 0.74
N SER A 228 22.09 2.90 -0.20
CA SER A 228 20.90 3.72 0.06
C SER A 228 19.93 3.65 -1.11
N ILE A 229 18.63 3.82 -0.84
CA ILE A 229 17.59 3.92 -1.86
C ILE A 229 17.32 5.41 -2.10
N PRO A 230 17.32 5.89 -3.37
CA PRO A 230 16.96 7.26 -3.71
C PRO A 230 15.54 7.57 -3.23
N ARG A 231 15.36 8.73 -2.62
CA ARG A 231 14.06 9.22 -2.16
C ARG A 231 13.74 10.55 -2.80
N THR A 232 12.45 10.84 -2.99
CA THR A 232 11.98 12.17 -3.38
C THR A 232 12.19 13.16 -2.23
N THR A 233 12.05 14.47 -2.50
CA THR A 233 12.13 15.52 -1.46
C THR A 233 11.13 15.34 -0.34
N ASN A 234 10.04 14.60 -0.58
CA ASN A 234 9.00 14.31 0.40
C ASN A 234 9.22 12.96 1.13
N GLY A 235 10.37 12.32 0.92
CA GLY A 235 10.75 11.08 1.61
C GLY A 235 10.15 9.78 1.03
N LYS A 236 9.46 9.90 -0.11
CA LYS A 236 8.90 8.74 -0.83
C LYS A 236 9.83 8.25 -1.91
#